data_ef1c194e7e7e3c229f15d3f6523f924d
#
_entry.id   ef1c194e7e7e3c229f15d3f6523f924d
#
_cell.length_a   1.000
_cell.length_b   1.000
_cell.length_c   1.000
_cell.angle_alpha   90.00
_cell.angle_beta   90.00
_cell.angle_gamma   90.00
#
_symmetry.space_group_name_H-M   'P 1'
#
loop_
_entity.id
_entity.type
_entity.pdbx_description
1 polymer ?
#
loop_
_entity_poly.entity_id
_entity_poly.type
_entity_poly.pdbx_seq_one_letter_code
_entity_poly.pdbx_strand_id
1 'polypeptide(L)'
;MRHKRSGYKLKRDMGARKALFRGLTTSVIQHERVITTVPKAKAVRPLVEKMITLAKRDTLHTRRQAAAFLETPAAVRKLFETFGPRFAQRRGGYTRLTRLGFRRGDGAEQAIIELVGSELVKRAEERRKRKEARLKASKEAEGTAPEKEKEKGKKEE
;
A
#
# COMPACT_ATOMS: atom_id res chain seq x y z
N MET A 1 -20.45 15.01 -28.04
CA MET A 1 -19.14 15.17 -27.36
C MET A 1 -19.28 14.90 -25.86
N ARG A 2 -18.30 14.26 -25.21
CA ARG A 2 -18.35 13.88 -23.77
C ARG A 2 -17.36 14.74 -22.95
N HIS A 3 -17.51 16.05 -23.01
CA HIS A 3 -16.65 16.93 -22.24
C HIS A 3 -16.89 16.81 -20.73
N LYS A 4 -15.83 16.95 -19.90
CA LYS A 4 -15.86 16.93 -18.41
C LYS A 4 -16.48 15.67 -17.80
N ARG A 5 -16.54 14.54 -18.51
CA ARG A 5 -17.07 13.25 -18.00
C ARG A 5 -15.98 12.23 -17.68
N SER A 6 -14.79 12.69 -17.35
CA SER A 6 -13.70 11.83 -16.91
C SER A 6 -13.88 11.36 -15.46
N GLY A 7 -13.32 10.22 -15.12
CA GLY A 7 -13.27 9.68 -13.76
C GLY A 7 -14.24 8.53 -13.49
N TYR A 8 -14.07 7.94 -12.33
CA TYR A 8 -14.84 6.77 -11.89
C TYR A 8 -16.17 7.19 -11.25
N LYS A 9 -17.30 6.92 -11.92
CA LYS A 9 -18.63 7.19 -11.36
C LYS A 9 -18.99 6.23 -10.22
N LEU A 10 -18.48 4.99 -10.21
CA LEU A 10 -18.69 3.94 -9.20
C LEU A 10 -20.16 3.61 -8.93
N LYS A 11 -21.05 3.84 -9.91
CA LYS A 11 -22.51 3.72 -9.80
C LYS A 11 -23.07 4.48 -8.58
N ARG A 12 -22.50 5.65 -8.26
CA ARG A 12 -22.91 6.50 -7.14
C ARG A 12 -23.27 7.90 -7.62
N ASP A 13 -24.19 8.55 -6.93
CA ASP A 13 -24.45 9.97 -7.07
C ASP A 13 -23.22 10.81 -6.66
N MET A 14 -23.25 12.10 -6.89
CA MET A 14 -22.10 12.97 -6.65
C MET A 14 -21.78 13.09 -5.16
N GLY A 15 -22.81 13.18 -4.30
CA GLY A 15 -22.64 13.32 -2.84
C GLY A 15 -22.01 12.05 -2.22
N ALA A 16 -22.61 10.88 -2.47
CA ALA A 16 -22.11 9.60 -1.96
C ALA A 16 -20.73 9.22 -2.52
N ARG A 17 -20.43 9.62 -3.77
CA ARG A 17 -19.09 9.44 -4.33
C ARG A 17 -18.04 10.32 -3.64
N LYS A 18 -18.37 11.59 -3.36
CA LYS A 18 -17.50 12.51 -2.63
C LYS A 18 -17.22 12.00 -1.22
N ALA A 19 -18.24 11.54 -0.50
CA ALA A 19 -18.12 10.94 0.82
C ALA A 19 -17.21 9.69 0.79
N LEU A 20 -17.43 8.76 -0.15
CA LEU A 20 -16.58 7.58 -0.33
C LEU A 20 -15.11 7.97 -0.52
N PHE A 21 -14.82 8.96 -1.35
CA PHE A 21 -13.44 9.37 -1.62
C PHE A 21 -12.79 10.03 -0.42
N ARG A 22 -13.53 10.85 0.34
CA ARG A 22 -13.05 11.45 1.58
C ARG A 22 -12.73 10.37 2.62
N GLY A 23 -13.66 9.47 2.90
CA GLY A 23 -13.47 8.39 3.87
C GLY A 23 -12.32 7.45 3.49
N LEU A 24 -12.23 7.01 2.23
CA LEU A 24 -11.12 6.17 1.79
C LEU A 24 -9.76 6.88 1.85
N THR A 25 -9.69 8.16 1.47
CA THR A 25 -8.44 8.93 1.57
C THR A 25 -8.02 9.08 3.02
N THR A 26 -8.97 9.39 3.92
CA THR A 26 -8.73 9.48 5.37
C THR A 26 -8.21 8.14 5.91
N SER A 27 -8.84 7.03 5.53
CA SER A 27 -8.42 5.68 5.94
C SER A 27 -7.01 5.33 5.46
N VAL A 28 -6.66 5.68 4.20
CA VAL A 28 -5.30 5.44 3.67
C VAL A 28 -4.26 6.24 4.44
N ILE A 29 -4.55 7.48 4.82
CA ILE A 29 -3.65 8.31 5.62
C ILE A 29 -3.51 7.75 7.04
N GLN A 30 -4.60 7.32 7.67
CA GLN A 30 -4.56 6.77 9.02
C GLN A 30 -3.83 5.44 9.12
N HIS A 31 -4.17 4.50 8.22
CA HIS A 31 -3.69 3.12 8.29
C HIS A 31 -2.51 2.81 7.37
N GLU A 32 -2.12 3.74 6.48
CA GLU A 32 -1.05 3.61 5.48
C GLU A 32 -1.28 2.49 4.45
N ARG A 33 -2.21 1.59 4.69
CA ARG A 33 -2.55 0.43 3.86
C ARG A 33 -4.03 0.11 3.98
N VAL A 34 -4.74 0.04 2.85
CA VAL A 34 -6.18 -0.28 2.82
C VAL A 34 -6.45 -1.28 1.70
N ILE A 35 -7.28 -2.29 1.99
CA ILE A 35 -7.78 -3.25 0.99
C ILE A 35 -9.12 -2.74 0.49
N THR A 36 -9.27 -2.63 -0.83
CA THR A 36 -10.52 -2.22 -1.47
C THR A 36 -10.62 -2.80 -2.89
N THR A 37 -11.67 -2.48 -3.63
CA THR A 37 -11.78 -2.93 -5.02
C THR A 37 -10.88 -2.08 -5.93
N VAL A 38 -10.36 -2.70 -7.01
CA VAL A 38 -9.46 -2.06 -7.98
C VAL A 38 -9.98 -0.71 -8.50
N PRO A 39 -11.27 -0.56 -8.91
CA PRO A 39 -11.79 0.74 -9.36
C PRO A 39 -11.76 1.83 -8.28
N LYS A 40 -12.07 1.47 -7.02
CA LYS A 40 -12.01 2.41 -5.89
C LYS A 40 -10.56 2.82 -5.59
N ALA A 41 -9.62 1.85 -5.54
CA ALA A 41 -8.22 2.13 -5.33
C ALA A 41 -7.62 3.05 -6.39
N LYS A 42 -7.92 2.79 -7.68
CA LYS A 42 -7.50 3.65 -8.78
C LYS A 42 -8.08 5.07 -8.70
N ALA A 43 -9.33 5.20 -8.28
CA ALA A 43 -10.00 6.51 -8.14
C ALA A 43 -9.46 7.35 -6.97
N VAL A 44 -9.10 6.70 -5.86
CA VAL A 44 -8.59 7.37 -4.64
C VAL A 44 -7.12 7.73 -4.75
N ARG A 45 -6.33 6.97 -5.50
CA ARG A 45 -4.89 7.20 -5.68
C ARG A 45 -4.50 8.66 -5.93
N PRO A 46 -5.06 9.38 -6.94
CA PRO A 46 -4.69 10.76 -7.20
C PRO A 46 -5.08 11.71 -6.05
N LEU A 47 -6.12 11.40 -5.29
CA LEU A 47 -6.54 12.20 -4.14
C LEU A 47 -5.55 12.06 -2.97
N VAL A 48 -5.11 10.85 -2.67
CA VAL A 48 -4.06 10.60 -1.66
C VAL A 48 -2.77 11.30 -2.06
N GLU A 49 -2.35 11.18 -3.32
CA GLU A 49 -1.14 11.83 -3.81
C GLU A 49 -1.22 13.36 -3.74
N LYS A 50 -2.40 13.93 -4.02
CA LYS A 50 -2.65 15.36 -3.84
C LYS A 50 -2.52 15.79 -2.38
N MET A 51 -3.07 15.03 -1.42
CA MET A 51 -2.95 15.32 0.00
C MET A 51 -1.48 15.32 0.46
N ILE A 52 -0.69 14.34 0.03
CA ILE A 52 0.74 14.28 0.34
C ILE A 52 1.50 15.47 -0.29
N THR A 53 1.13 15.88 -1.49
CA THR A 53 1.74 17.06 -2.12
C THR A 53 1.43 18.35 -1.35
N LEU A 54 0.22 18.49 -0.78
CA LEU A 54 -0.13 19.61 0.10
C LEU A 54 0.71 19.57 1.40
N ALA A 55 0.89 18.38 1.98
CA ALA A 55 1.69 18.20 3.20
C ALA A 55 3.16 18.60 3.02
N LYS A 56 3.74 18.35 1.85
CA LYS A 56 5.13 18.75 1.55
C LYS A 56 5.34 20.27 1.54
N ARG A 57 4.31 21.05 1.22
CA ARG A 57 4.40 22.53 1.20
C ARG A 57 4.25 23.14 2.59
N ASP A 58 3.54 22.49 3.48
CA ASP A 58 3.28 22.83 4.90
C ASP A 58 3.04 24.32 5.20
N THR A 59 2.13 24.94 4.44
CA THR A 59 1.65 26.29 4.71
C THR A 59 0.30 26.26 5.43
N LEU A 60 -0.08 27.35 6.11
CA LEU A 60 -1.40 27.46 6.73
C LEU A 60 -2.53 27.21 5.71
N HIS A 61 -2.36 27.71 4.48
CA HIS A 61 -3.33 27.51 3.40
C HIS A 61 -3.46 26.02 3.04
N THR A 62 -2.35 25.30 2.87
CA THR A 62 -2.38 23.85 2.54
C THR A 62 -2.94 23.02 3.69
N ARG A 63 -2.69 23.39 4.94
CA ARG A 63 -3.30 22.75 6.12
C ARG A 63 -4.83 22.92 6.12
N ARG A 64 -5.33 24.13 5.83
CA ARG A 64 -6.78 24.39 5.70
C ARG A 64 -7.41 23.61 4.55
N GLN A 65 -6.75 23.51 3.39
CA GLN A 65 -7.23 22.70 2.26
C GLN A 65 -7.31 21.22 2.61
N ALA A 66 -6.31 20.67 3.29
CA ALA A 66 -6.33 19.27 3.72
C ALA A 66 -7.43 19.01 4.76
N ALA A 67 -7.60 19.91 5.74
CA ALA A 67 -8.64 19.82 6.76
C ALA A 67 -10.07 19.90 6.18
N ALA A 68 -10.29 20.69 5.12
CA ALA A 68 -11.57 20.75 4.42
C ALA A 68 -11.91 19.43 3.68
N PHE A 69 -10.91 18.62 3.34
CA PHE A 69 -11.11 17.36 2.61
C PHE A 69 -11.13 16.14 3.52
N LEU A 70 -10.20 16.01 4.46
CA LEU A 70 -10.10 14.90 5.40
C LEU A 70 -11.17 14.98 6.48
N GLU A 71 -11.64 13.84 6.95
CA GLU A 71 -12.75 13.75 7.89
C GLU A 71 -12.32 13.85 9.36
N THR A 72 -11.05 13.53 9.66
CA THR A 72 -10.56 13.48 11.05
C THR A 72 -9.35 14.39 11.26
N PRO A 73 -9.31 15.16 12.38
CA PRO A 73 -8.16 15.98 12.72
C PRO A 73 -6.86 15.17 12.91
N ALA A 74 -7.00 13.93 13.42
CA ALA A 74 -5.87 13.02 13.59
C ALA A 74 -5.19 12.66 12.26
N ALA A 75 -5.98 12.44 11.18
CA ALA A 75 -5.43 12.22 9.85
C ALA A 75 -4.71 13.46 9.30
N VAL A 76 -5.25 14.64 9.54
CA VAL A 76 -4.60 15.91 9.15
C VAL A 76 -3.26 16.05 9.87
N ARG A 77 -3.21 15.82 11.18
CA ARG A 77 -1.98 15.85 11.96
C ARG A 77 -0.95 14.87 11.42
N LYS A 78 -1.32 13.59 11.28
CA LYS A 78 -0.44 12.54 10.73
C LYS A 78 0.06 12.89 9.32
N LEU A 79 -0.78 13.49 8.49
CA LEU A 79 -0.42 13.91 7.13
C LEU A 79 0.75 14.90 7.13
N PHE A 80 0.72 15.93 7.96
CA PHE A 80 1.75 16.97 7.98
C PHE A 80 2.96 16.58 8.82
N GLU A 81 2.78 15.96 9.98
CA GLU A 81 3.88 15.58 10.88
C GLU A 81 4.69 14.38 10.37
N THR A 82 4.01 13.38 9.77
CA THR A 82 4.68 12.14 9.36
C THR A 82 4.98 12.10 7.86
N PHE A 83 3.99 12.41 7.01
CA PHE A 83 4.15 12.21 5.56
C PHE A 83 4.81 13.38 4.85
N GLY A 84 4.67 14.60 5.35
CA GLY A 84 5.39 15.77 4.83
C GLY A 84 6.90 15.52 4.78
N PRO A 85 7.55 15.29 5.92
CA PRO A 85 8.98 15.00 6.00
C PRO A 85 9.38 13.70 5.28
N ARG A 86 8.59 12.63 5.43
CA ARG A 86 8.88 11.31 4.82
C ARG A 86 8.97 11.36 3.30
N PHE A 87 8.13 12.15 2.64
CA PHE A 87 8.08 12.26 1.20
C PHE A 87 8.76 13.52 0.63
N ALA A 88 9.45 14.32 1.46
CA ALA A 88 10.05 15.57 1.05
C ALA A 88 10.90 15.45 -0.21
N GLN A 89 11.77 14.44 -0.28
CA GLN A 89 12.69 14.21 -1.40
C GLN A 89 12.05 13.53 -2.62
N ARG A 90 10.83 12.98 -2.48
CA ARG A 90 10.18 12.23 -3.55
C ARG A 90 9.32 13.17 -4.39
N ARG A 91 9.51 13.19 -5.72
CA ARG A 91 8.75 14.07 -6.63
C ARG A 91 7.31 13.61 -6.90
N GLY A 92 7.02 12.30 -6.73
CA GLY A 92 5.69 11.72 -6.96
C GLY A 92 5.65 10.21 -6.75
N GLY A 93 4.51 9.56 -7.05
CA GLY A 93 4.35 8.11 -6.88
C GLY A 93 4.45 7.69 -5.41
N TYR A 94 3.74 8.38 -4.54
CA TYR A 94 3.75 8.11 -3.09
C TYR A 94 2.99 6.86 -2.71
N THR A 95 2.15 6.35 -3.63
CA THR A 95 1.29 5.20 -3.39
C THR A 95 1.68 4.03 -4.27
N ARG A 96 1.55 2.81 -3.73
CA ARG A 96 1.65 1.54 -4.47
C ARG A 96 0.28 0.88 -4.49
N LEU A 97 -0.10 0.32 -5.64
CA LEU A 97 -1.33 -0.44 -5.81
C LEU A 97 -0.98 -1.87 -6.21
N THR A 98 -1.35 -2.84 -5.37
CA THR A 98 -1.09 -4.27 -5.58
C THR A 98 -2.42 -5.00 -5.70
N ARG A 99 -2.63 -5.78 -6.76
CA ARG A 99 -3.83 -6.61 -6.92
C ARG A 99 -3.72 -7.86 -6.04
N LEU A 100 -4.85 -8.25 -5.41
CA LEU A 100 -4.95 -9.43 -4.54
C LEU A 100 -5.68 -10.60 -5.19
N GLY A 101 -6.38 -10.37 -6.31
CA GLY A 101 -7.28 -11.33 -6.92
C GLY A 101 -8.75 -11.01 -6.65
N PHE A 102 -9.61 -12.00 -6.70
CA PHE A 102 -11.06 -11.84 -6.60
C PHE A 102 -11.55 -12.04 -5.17
N ARG A 103 -12.57 -11.28 -4.78
CA ARG A 103 -13.25 -11.40 -3.49
C ARG A 103 -14.21 -12.58 -3.52
N ARG A 104 -14.21 -13.40 -2.48
CA ARG A 104 -15.21 -14.48 -2.33
C ARG A 104 -16.61 -13.87 -2.18
N GLY A 105 -17.58 -14.46 -2.83
CA GLY A 105 -18.98 -14.05 -2.83
C GLY A 105 -19.39 -13.30 -4.09
N ASP A 106 -18.78 -12.18 -4.42
CA ASP A 106 -19.19 -11.33 -5.57
C ASP A 106 -18.17 -11.27 -6.71
N GLY A 107 -17.03 -11.96 -6.60
CA GLY A 107 -16.01 -11.98 -7.64
C GLY A 107 -15.39 -10.62 -7.96
N ALA A 108 -15.52 -9.61 -7.11
CA ALA A 108 -14.96 -8.29 -7.34
C ALA A 108 -13.43 -8.32 -7.23
N GLU A 109 -12.71 -7.76 -8.22
CA GLU A 109 -11.26 -7.61 -8.15
C GLU A 109 -10.86 -6.71 -6.96
N GLN A 110 -10.01 -7.24 -6.08
CA GLN A 110 -9.48 -6.53 -4.93
C GLN A 110 -8.07 -6.00 -5.18
N ALA A 111 -7.76 -4.88 -4.57
CA ALA A 111 -6.42 -4.32 -4.54
C ALA A 111 -6.10 -3.71 -3.17
N ILE A 112 -4.83 -3.74 -2.85
CA ILE A 112 -4.25 -2.97 -1.76
C ILE A 112 -3.77 -1.64 -2.32
N ILE A 113 -4.15 -0.54 -1.68
CA ILE A 113 -3.50 0.74 -1.83
C ILE A 113 -2.66 0.99 -0.57
N GLU A 114 -1.38 1.26 -0.75
CA GLU A 114 -0.43 1.46 0.35
C GLU A 114 0.50 2.64 0.08
N LEU A 115 0.98 3.28 1.15
CA LEU A 115 2.01 4.32 1.06
C LEU A 115 3.39 3.69 1.00
N VAL A 116 4.21 4.17 0.06
CA VAL A 116 5.58 3.67 -0.12
C VAL A 116 6.43 3.98 1.10
N GLY A 117 7.25 3.02 1.53
CA GLY A 117 8.14 3.18 2.69
C GLY A 117 7.40 3.15 4.05
N SER A 118 6.18 2.63 4.14
CA SER A 118 5.51 2.42 5.43
C SER A 118 6.29 1.37 6.26
N GLU A 119 6.24 1.48 7.59
CA GLU A 119 6.85 0.47 8.47
C GLU A 119 6.24 -0.92 8.26
N LEU A 120 4.95 -0.98 7.94
CA LEU A 120 4.27 -2.22 7.62
C LEU A 120 4.84 -2.88 6.36
N VAL A 121 5.19 -2.08 5.35
CA VAL A 121 5.84 -2.59 4.13
C VAL A 121 7.25 -3.07 4.44
N LYS A 122 8.03 -2.31 5.21
CA LYS A 122 9.38 -2.71 5.64
C LYS A 122 9.35 -4.03 6.41
N ARG A 123 8.48 -4.15 7.42
CA ARG A 123 8.29 -5.40 8.18
C ARG A 123 7.84 -6.58 7.32
N ALA A 124 6.97 -6.34 6.33
CA ALA A 124 6.55 -7.38 5.40
C ALA A 124 7.69 -7.84 4.48
N GLU A 125 8.50 -6.91 3.98
CA GLU A 125 9.69 -7.20 3.18
C GLU A 125 10.76 -7.95 3.99
N GLU A 126 11.01 -7.56 5.23
CA GLU A 126 11.93 -8.26 6.15
C GLU A 126 11.47 -9.70 6.46
N ARG A 127 10.17 -9.87 6.73
CA ARG A 127 9.58 -11.21 6.94
C ARG A 127 9.73 -12.09 5.70
N ARG A 128 9.51 -11.52 4.52
CA ARG A 128 9.67 -12.23 3.25
C ARG A 128 11.12 -12.64 3.03
N LYS A 129 12.07 -11.73 3.19
CA LYS A 129 13.52 -12.01 3.10
C LYS A 129 13.95 -13.11 4.09
N ARG A 130 13.47 -13.02 5.33
CA ARG A 130 13.76 -14.03 6.36
C ARG A 130 13.18 -15.42 6.00
N LYS A 131 11.98 -15.47 5.41
CA LYS A 131 11.37 -16.71 4.94
C LYS A 131 12.12 -17.30 3.75
N GLU A 132 12.52 -16.48 2.79
CA GLU A 132 13.32 -16.87 1.64
C GLU A 132 14.72 -17.39 2.06
N ALA A 133 15.35 -16.73 3.01
CA ALA A 133 16.63 -17.18 3.57
C ALA A 133 16.51 -18.54 4.29
N ARG A 134 15.44 -18.75 5.07
CA ARG A 134 15.19 -20.05 5.71
C ARG A 134 14.94 -21.17 4.69
N LEU A 135 14.20 -20.88 3.62
CA LEU A 135 13.94 -21.83 2.53
C LEU A 135 15.22 -22.17 1.75
N LYS A 136 16.12 -21.23 1.56
CA LYS A 136 17.43 -21.49 0.95
C LYS A 136 18.31 -22.37 1.85
N ALA A 137 18.40 -22.01 3.11
CA ALA A 137 19.17 -22.80 4.10
C ALA A 137 18.66 -24.24 4.27
N SER A 138 17.32 -24.45 4.24
CA SER A 138 16.77 -25.81 4.29
C SER A 138 17.07 -26.61 3.02
N LYS A 139 17.05 -26.01 1.84
CA LYS A 139 17.41 -26.66 0.58
C LYS A 139 18.90 -26.99 0.50
N GLU A 140 19.76 -26.15 1.03
CA GLU A 140 21.20 -26.39 1.14
C GLU A 140 21.51 -27.53 2.14
N ALA A 141 20.77 -27.60 3.24
CA ALA A 141 20.89 -28.69 4.23
C ALA A 141 20.39 -30.04 3.66
N GLU A 142 19.33 -30.06 2.86
CA GLU A 142 18.85 -31.27 2.16
C GLU A 142 19.80 -31.70 1.03
N GLY A 143 20.46 -30.77 0.34
CA GLY A 143 21.42 -31.07 -0.74
C GLY A 143 22.74 -31.64 -0.25
N THR A 144 23.08 -31.50 1.03
CA THR A 144 24.33 -32.02 1.61
C THR A 144 24.18 -33.38 2.33
N ALA A 145 22.95 -33.91 2.40
CA ALA A 145 22.67 -35.16 3.12
C ALA A 145 23.04 -36.51 2.40
N PRO A 146 23.19 -36.62 1.04
CA PRO A 146 23.44 -37.93 0.43
C PRO A 146 24.90 -38.36 0.27
N GLU A 147 25.90 -37.52 0.55
CA GLU A 147 27.31 -37.90 0.32
C GLU A 147 27.98 -38.59 1.53
N LYS A 148 27.50 -38.39 2.74
CA LYS A 148 28.11 -38.96 3.94
C LYS A 148 27.75 -40.43 4.22
N GLU A 149 26.70 -40.97 3.63
CA GLU A 149 26.34 -42.39 3.78
C GLU A 149 27.07 -43.32 2.80
N LYS A 150 27.57 -42.78 1.67
CA LYS A 150 28.34 -43.60 0.70
C LYS A 150 29.80 -43.83 1.08
N GLU A 151 30.35 -43.06 1.96
CA GLU A 151 31.76 -43.23 2.41
C GLU A 151 31.93 -44.21 3.57
N LYS A 152 30.87 -44.45 4.37
CA LYS A 152 30.91 -45.42 5.47
C LYS A 152 30.73 -46.88 5.00
N GLY A 153 30.07 -47.12 3.87
CA GLY A 153 29.87 -48.49 3.33
C GLY A 153 31.07 -49.07 2.56
N LYS A 154 32.14 -48.31 2.33
CA LYS A 154 33.33 -48.77 1.60
C LYS A 154 34.54 -49.10 2.47
N LYS A 155 34.39 -49.04 3.79
CA LYS A 155 35.47 -49.36 4.76
C LYS A 155 35.23 -50.65 5.59
N GLU A 156 34.15 -51.39 5.29
CA GLU A 156 33.83 -52.67 5.96
C GLU A 156 33.73 -53.85 4.97
N GLU A 157 34.43 -53.83 3.81
CA GLU A 157 34.73 -55.02 3.01
C GLU A 157 36.27 -55.25 2.94
#